data_80f426d90feecee67ddb376d19f8f7f4
#
_entry.id   80f426d90feecee67ddb376d19f8f7f4
#
_cell.length_a   1.000
_cell.length_b   1.000
_cell.length_c   1.000
_cell.angle_alpha   90.00
_cell.angle_beta   90.00
_cell.angle_gamma   90.00
#
_symmetry.space_group_name_H-M   'P 1'
#
loop_
_entity.id
_entity.type
_entity.pdbx_description
1 polymer ?
#
loop_
_entity_poly.entity_id
_entity_poly.type
_entity_poly.pdbx_seq_one_letter_code
_entity_poly.pdbx_strand_id
1 'polypeptide(L)' 'MSNKPSYIGTLTAIANAERGGYELFKAWASSTRDARLRTALNTVAVREAEHSWAFEKRLGELGYPLEPAKSKGANEIV' A
#
# COMPACT_ATOMS: atom_id res chain seq x y z
N MET A 1 -19.04 23.13 7.81
CA MET A 1 -18.23 23.03 6.59
C MET A 1 -16.96 22.26 6.88
N SER A 2 -16.62 21.37 5.99
CA SER A 2 -15.40 20.63 6.12
C SER A 2 -14.22 21.49 5.72
N ASN A 3 -13.18 21.48 6.57
CA ASN A 3 -11.93 22.16 6.27
C ASN A 3 -10.89 21.18 5.70
N LYS A 4 -11.36 20.05 5.22
CA LYS A 4 -10.50 19.03 4.68
C LYS A 4 -9.76 19.55 3.45
N PRO A 5 -8.41 19.52 3.44
CA PRO A 5 -7.67 19.97 2.28
C PRO A 5 -8.01 19.11 1.04
N SER A 6 -8.04 19.77 -0.11
CA SER A 6 -8.41 19.10 -1.36
C SER A 6 -7.43 17.99 -1.76
N TYR A 7 -6.17 18.07 -1.29
CA TYR A 7 -5.17 17.07 -1.64
C TYR A 7 -5.28 15.78 -0.82
N ILE A 8 -6.13 15.73 0.21
CA ILE A 8 -6.26 14.52 1.05
C ILE A 8 -6.72 13.32 0.22
N GLY A 9 -7.68 13.52 -0.68
CA GLY A 9 -8.13 12.45 -1.56
C GLY A 9 -7.00 11.88 -2.41
N THR A 10 -6.15 12.76 -2.94
CA THR A 10 -5.00 12.35 -3.74
C THR A 10 -3.99 11.57 -2.91
N LEU A 11 -3.66 12.07 -1.71
CA LEU A 11 -2.72 11.37 -0.83
C LEU A 11 -3.25 10.00 -0.44
N THR A 12 -4.55 9.90 -0.15
CA THR A 12 -5.18 8.63 0.20
C THR A 12 -5.11 7.65 -0.97
N ALA A 13 -5.40 8.13 -2.17
CA ALA A 13 -5.31 7.29 -3.37
C ALA A 13 -3.88 6.77 -3.60
N ILE A 14 -2.88 7.63 -3.41
CA ILE A 14 -1.49 7.24 -3.56
C ILE A 14 -1.11 6.19 -2.50
N ALA A 15 -1.48 6.42 -1.24
CA ALA A 15 -1.17 5.48 -0.17
C ALA A 15 -1.78 4.11 -0.44
N ASN A 16 -3.03 4.06 -0.91
CA ASN A 16 -3.69 2.81 -1.25
C ASN A 16 -3.05 2.13 -2.45
N ALA A 17 -2.63 2.89 -3.47
CA ALA A 17 -1.96 2.34 -4.63
C ALA A 17 -0.61 1.72 -4.26
N GLU A 18 0.16 2.39 -3.40
CA GLU A 18 1.44 1.88 -2.93
C GLU A 18 1.26 0.62 -2.08
N ARG A 19 0.23 0.59 -1.26
CA ARG A 19 -0.10 -0.59 -0.46
C ARG A 19 -0.47 -1.77 -1.36
N GLY A 20 -1.29 -1.54 -2.37
CA GLY A 20 -1.68 -2.55 -3.35
C GLY A 20 -0.47 -3.07 -4.12
N GLY A 21 0.45 -2.19 -4.48
CA GLY A 21 1.69 -2.55 -5.15
C GLY A 21 2.54 -3.48 -4.29
N TYR A 22 2.69 -3.16 -3.01
CA TYR A 22 3.41 -4.00 -2.06
C TYR A 22 2.84 -5.43 -2.05
N GLU A 23 1.52 -5.54 -1.89
CA GLU A 23 0.86 -6.85 -1.83
C GLU A 23 1.03 -7.64 -3.13
N LEU A 24 0.92 -6.96 -4.26
CA LEU A 24 1.09 -7.58 -5.57
C LEU A 24 2.51 -8.14 -5.74
N PHE A 25 3.52 -7.34 -5.43
CA PHE A 25 4.90 -7.77 -5.58
C PHE A 25 5.27 -8.86 -4.60
N LYS A 26 4.72 -8.84 -3.39
CA LYS A 26 4.93 -9.90 -2.41
C LYS A 26 4.33 -11.21 -2.88
N ALA A 27 3.12 -11.16 -3.42
CA ALA A 27 2.47 -12.36 -3.94
C ALA A 27 3.25 -12.94 -5.11
N TRP A 28 3.71 -12.09 -6.01
CA TRP A 28 4.50 -12.52 -7.15
C TRP A 28 5.83 -13.15 -6.70
N ALA A 29 6.53 -12.50 -5.76
CA ALA A 29 7.77 -13.02 -5.22
C ALA A 29 7.58 -14.40 -4.60
N SER A 30 6.45 -14.62 -3.92
CA SER A 30 6.14 -15.90 -3.29
C SER A 30 5.90 -17.00 -4.30
N SER A 31 5.42 -16.66 -5.49
CA SER A 31 5.04 -17.66 -6.49
C SER A 31 6.12 -17.93 -7.54
N THR A 32 7.13 -17.07 -7.66
CA THR A 32 8.16 -17.30 -8.68
C THR A 32 9.20 -18.29 -8.22
N ARG A 33 9.69 -19.10 -9.15
CA ARG A 33 10.78 -20.04 -8.90
C ARG A 33 12.14 -19.47 -9.21
N ASP A 34 12.19 -18.32 -9.87
CA ASP A 34 13.42 -17.66 -10.21
C ASP A 34 13.93 -16.87 -9.01
N ALA A 35 15.09 -17.31 -8.45
CA ALA A 35 15.64 -16.69 -7.25
C ALA A 35 16.04 -15.23 -7.46
N ARG A 36 16.55 -14.89 -8.64
CA ARG A 36 16.95 -13.51 -8.94
C ARG A 36 15.72 -12.62 -9.03
N LEU A 37 14.68 -13.11 -9.70
CA LEU A 37 13.43 -12.38 -9.82
C LEU A 37 12.78 -12.21 -8.44
N ARG A 38 12.80 -13.26 -7.61
CA ARG A 38 12.26 -13.18 -6.27
C ARG A 38 12.95 -12.09 -5.46
N THR A 39 14.26 -12.02 -5.51
CA THR A 39 15.03 -10.99 -4.80
C THR A 39 14.65 -9.60 -5.29
N ALA A 40 14.58 -9.41 -6.61
CA ALA A 40 14.18 -8.13 -7.19
C ALA A 40 12.77 -7.73 -6.78
N LEU A 41 11.83 -8.67 -6.82
CA LEU A 41 10.45 -8.41 -6.44
C LEU A 41 10.31 -8.04 -4.97
N ASN A 42 11.06 -8.72 -4.10
CA ASN A 42 11.05 -8.40 -2.68
C ASN A 42 11.65 -7.01 -2.42
N THR A 43 12.67 -6.62 -3.16
CA THR A 43 13.25 -5.29 -3.05
C THR A 43 12.24 -4.21 -3.43
N VAL A 44 11.52 -4.42 -4.54
CA VAL A 44 10.48 -3.49 -4.96
C VAL A 44 9.36 -3.44 -3.95
N ALA A 45 8.95 -4.60 -3.43
CA ALA A 45 7.89 -4.66 -2.41
C ALA A 45 8.26 -3.86 -1.17
N VAL A 46 9.51 -3.94 -0.70
CA VAL A 46 9.95 -3.16 0.45
C VAL A 46 9.84 -1.66 0.17
N ARG A 47 10.25 -1.23 -1.00
CA ARG A 47 10.14 0.19 -1.39
C ARG A 47 8.68 0.66 -1.42
N GLU A 48 7.80 -0.16 -1.97
CA GLU A 48 6.38 0.15 -1.99
C GLU A 48 5.80 0.28 -0.59
N ALA A 49 6.22 -0.62 0.31
CA ALA A 49 5.81 -0.57 1.72
C ALA A 49 6.30 0.73 2.38
N GLU A 50 7.55 1.09 2.17
CA GLU A 50 8.12 2.32 2.73
C GLU A 50 7.36 3.56 2.24
N HIS A 51 7.04 3.62 0.95
CA HIS A 51 6.27 4.71 0.38
C HIS A 51 4.87 4.78 1.00
N SER A 52 4.21 3.63 1.11
CA SER A 52 2.89 3.56 1.71
C SER A 52 2.90 4.08 3.15
N TRP A 53 3.87 3.65 3.94
CA TRP A 53 4.00 4.08 5.33
C TRP A 53 4.26 5.58 5.44
N ALA A 54 5.05 6.15 4.55
CA ALA A 54 5.32 7.60 4.54
C ALA A 54 4.04 8.39 4.29
N PHE A 55 3.24 7.96 3.32
CA PHE A 55 1.96 8.61 3.04
C PHE A 55 0.97 8.42 4.18
N GLU A 56 0.90 7.23 4.76
CA GLU A 56 0.03 6.96 5.90
C GLU A 56 0.38 7.82 7.10
N LYS A 57 1.67 7.95 7.38
CA LYS A 57 2.15 8.78 8.47
C LYS A 57 1.74 10.24 8.27
N ARG A 58 1.94 10.74 7.05
CA ARG A 58 1.59 12.13 6.75
C ARG A 58 0.09 12.37 6.85
N LEU A 59 -0.71 11.45 6.34
CA LEU A 59 -2.17 11.55 6.47
C LEU A 59 -2.60 11.56 7.93
N GLY A 60 -1.99 10.72 8.76
CA GLY A 60 -2.27 10.70 10.19
C GLY A 60 -1.93 12.03 10.86
N GLU A 61 -0.78 12.61 10.50
CA GLU A 61 -0.36 13.92 11.03
C GLU A 61 -1.33 15.03 10.65
N LEU A 62 -1.94 14.90 9.48
CA LEU A 62 -2.91 15.89 8.99
C LEU A 62 -4.31 15.67 9.58
N GLY A 63 -4.52 14.61 10.32
CA GLY A 63 -5.81 14.31 10.93
C GLY A 63 -6.73 13.44 10.09
N TYR A 64 -6.23 12.83 9.04
CA TYR A 64 -7.02 11.98 8.15
C TYR A 64 -6.36 10.62 7.98
N PRO A 65 -6.23 9.84 9.08
CA PRO A 65 -5.54 8.56 9.03
C PRO A 65 -6.20 7.61 8.02
N LEU A 66 -5.35 6.82 7.38
CA LEU A 66 -5.82 5.84 6.44
C LEU A 66 -6.54 4.72 7.19
N GLU A 67 -7.66 4.27 6.64
CA GLU A 67 -8.39 3.15 7.21
C GLU A 67 -7.54 1.88 7.13
N PRO A 68 -7.64 0.98 8.13
CA PRO A 68 -6.96 -0.30 8.05
C PRO A 68 -7.35 -1.03 6.77
N ALA A 69 -6.38 -1.71 6.15
CA ALA A 69 -6.65 -2.48 4.95
C ALA A 69 -7.68 -3.57 5.30
N LYS A 70 -8.79 -3.59 4.60
CA LYS A 70 -9.76 -4.64 4.76
C LYS A 70 -9.22 -5.88 4.07
N SER A 71 -9.30 -7.04 4.73
CA SER A 71 -8.93 -8.29 4.11
C SER A 71 -10.05 -8.74 3.17
N LYS A 72 -10.39 -7.84 2.29
CA LYS A 72 -11.54 -7.97 1.42
C LYS A 72 -11.47 -9.21 0.54
N GLY A 73 -10.29 -9.44 -0.01
CA GLY A 73 -10.10 -10.62 -0.85
C GLY A 73 -10.32 -11.91 -0.11
N ALA A 74 -9.78 -12.03 1.11
CA ALA A 74 -9.93 -13.23 1.91
C ALA A 74 -11.39 -13.46 2.30
N ASN A 75 -12.09 -12.38 2.62
CA ASN A 75 -13.48 -12.50 3.09
C ASN A 75 -14.48 -12.71 1.95
N GLU A 76 -14.17 -12.24 0.78
CA GLU A 76 -15.11 -12.29 -0.33
C GLU A 76 -14.94 -13.48 -1.24
N ILE A 77 -13.84 -14.17 -1.12
CA ILE A 77 -13.61 -15.40 -1.87
C ILE A 77 -14.39 -16.55 -1.27
N VAL A 78 -14.76 -16.43 -0.05
CA VAL A 78 -15.48 -17.48 0.67
C VAL A 78 -16.86 -17.73 0.09
#